data_06c361e4ede5eb4089c28dca11234303
#
_entry.id   06c361e4ede5eb4089c28dca11234303
#
_cell.length_a   1.000
_cell.length_b   1.000
_cell.length_c   1.000
_cell.angle_alpha   90.00
_cell.angle_beta   90.00
_cell.angle_gamma   90.00
#
_symmetry.space_group_name_H-M   'P 1'
#
loop_
_entity.id
_entity.type
_entity.pdbx_description
1 polymer ?
#
loop_
_entity_poly.entity_id
_entity_poly.type
_entity_poly.pdbx_seq_one_letter_code
_entity_poly.pdbx_strand_id
1 'polypeptide(L)'
;MTTAETKKVLLSRWLLTRPQFLILDEPTRGIDVGAHAEIIRLIETLCADGLALLVISSELEELVGYADRVIIMRDRKQVAEIPLAELSVPAIMNAIAA
;
A
#
# COMPACT_ATOMS: atom_id res chain seq x y z
N MET A 1 4.32 -23.62 -0.48
CA MET A 1 3.83 -22.33 0.05
C MET A 1 3.57 -21.39 -1.11
N THR A 2 2.40 -20.75 -1.15
CA THR A 2 2.06 -19.77 -2.19
C THR A 2 2.80 -18.45 -1.96
N THR A 3 2.83 -17.58 -2.97
CA THR A 3 3.40 -16.23 -2.83
C THR A 3 2.68 -15.44 -1.74
N ALA A 4 1.34 -15.55 -1.66
CA ALA A 4 0.56 -14.89 -0.63
C ALA A 4 0.91 -15.38 0.77
N GLU A 5 1.05 -16.68 0.96
CA GLU A 5 1.45 -17.26 2.24
C GLU A 5 2.85 -16.82 2.64
N THR A 6 3.78 -16.77 1.68
CA THR A 6 5.14 -16.28 1.92
C THR A 6 5.12 -14.82 2.38
N LYS A 7 4.32 -13.96 1.73
CA LYS A 7 4.20 -12.56 2.13
C LYS A 7 3.60 -12.41 3.53
N LYS A 8 2.58 -13.21 3.86
CA LYS A 8 2.00 -13.22 5.21
C LYS A 8 3.02 -13.61 6.27
N VAL A 9 3.83 -14.62 6.00
CA VAL A 9 4.88 -15.07 6.92
C VAL A 9 5.92 -13.96 7.14
N LEU A 10 6.36 -13.32 6.06
CA LEU A 10 7.34 -12.23 6.15
C LEU A 10 6.79 -11.05 6.95
N LEU A 11 5.54 -10.66 6.72
CA LEU A 11 4.90 -9.60 7.49
C LEU A 11 4.77 -9.98 8.96
N SER A 12 4.37 -11.22 9.25
CA SER A 12 4.26 -11.71 10.62
C SER A 12 5.60 -11.65 11.35
N ARG A 13 6.69 -12.00 10.67
CA ARG A 13 8.04 -11.92 11.25
C ARG A 13 8.42 -10.48 11.60
N TRP A 14 8.16 -9.53 10.71
CA TRP A 14 8.41 -8.12 10.97
C TRP A 14 7.58 -7.60 12.15
N LEU A 15 6.34 -8.05 12.26
CA LEU A 15 5.44 -7.65 13.34
C LEU A 15 5.90 -8.12 14.71
N LEU A 16 6.64 -9.24 14.79
CA LEU A 16 7.21 -9.72 16.05
C LEU A 16 8.18 -8.71 16.66
N THR A 17 8.77 -7.84 15.88
CA THR A 17 9.67 -6.79 16.36
C THR A 17 8.91 -5.56 16.88
N ARG A 18 7.58 -5.53 16.74
CA ARG A 18 6.69 -4.41 17.11
C ARG A 18 7.16 -3.08 16.51
N PRO A 19 7.30 -2.98 15.18
CA PRO A 19 7.75 -1.74 14.56
C PRO A 19 6.68 -0.65 14.70
N GLN A 20 7.12 0.60 14.71
CA GLN A 20 6.23 1.76 14.66
C GLN A 20 5.98 2.22 13.23
N PHE A 21 6.85 1.81 12.32
CA PHE A 21 6.82 2.19 10.91
C PHE A 21 7.31 1.02 10.07
N LEU A 22 6.63 0.76 8.96
CA LEU A 22 7.00 -0.31 8.04
C LEU A 22 6.83 0.16 6.59
N ILE A 23 7.77 -0.23 5.73
CA ILE A 23 7.70 0.05 4.30
C ILE A 23 7.36 -1.24 3.56
N LEU A 24 6.31 -1.21 2.76
CA LEU A 24 5.89 -2.34 1.91
C LEU A 24 6.01 -1.93 0.45
N ASP A 25 6.84 -2.64 -0.30
CA ASP A 25 7.04 -2.39 -1.72
C ASP A 25 6.25 -3.42 -2.54
N GLU A 26 5.24 -2.94 -3.28
CA GLU A 26 4.37 -3.75 -4.13
C GLU A 26 3.83 -4.99 -3.41
N PRO A 27 3.09 -4.81 -2.29
CA PRO A 27 2.70 -5.94 -1.42
C PRO A 27 1.81 -6.99 -2.07
N THR A 28 1.08 -6.65 -3.14
CA THR A 28 0.21 -7.60 -3.85
C THR A 28 0.79 -8.10 -5.17
N ARG A 29 2.01 -7.69 -5.52
CA ARG A 29 2.65 -8.13 -6.76
C ARG A 29 2.91 -9.64 -6.74
N GLY A 30 2.55 -10.32 -7.84
CA GLY A 30 2.78 -11.75 -7.99
C GLY A 30 1.84 -12.64 -7.19
N ILE A 31 0.76 -12.07 -6.64
CA ILE A 31 -0.26 -12.78 -5.87
C ILE A 31 -1.53 -12.92 -6.73
N ASP A 32 -2.22 -14.06 -6.60
CA ASP A 32 -3.52 -14.24 -7.25
C ASP A 32 -4.51 -13.15 -6.84
N VAL A 33 -5.33 -12.71 -7.78
CA VAL A 33 -6.31 -11.64 -7.53
C VAL A 33 -7.20 -11.96 -6.32
N GLY A 34 -7.60 -13.22 -6.16
CA GLY A 34 -8.41 -13.63 -5.02
C GLY A 34 -7.72 -13.48 -3.66
N ALA A 35 -6.38 -13.47 -3.62
CA ALA A 35 -5.63 -13.29 -2.40
C ALA A 35 -5.29 -11.82 -2.10
N HIS A 36 -5.51 -10.90 -3.05
CA HIS A 36 -5.26 -9.47 -2.83
C HIS A 36 -6.07 -8.93 -1.65
N ALA A 37 -7.33 -9.34 -1.54
CA ALA A 37 -8.21 -8.88 -0.46
C ALA A 37 -7.69 -9.24 0.93
N GLU A 38 -7.04 -10.39 1.08
CA GLU A 38 -6.46 -10.80 2.36
C GLU A 38 -5.29 -9.91 2.75
N ILE A 39 -4.42 -9.58 1.80
CA ILE A 39 -3.27 -8.71 2.04
C ILE A 39 -3.75 -7.29 2.38
N ILE A 40 -4.73 -6.78 1.65
CA ILE A 40 -5.30 -5.46 1.90
C ILE A 40 -5.93 -5.39 3.28
N ARG A 41 -6.68 -6.42 3.70
CA ARG A 41 -7.26 -6.47 5.05
C ARG A 41 -6.19 -6.48 6.13
N LEU A 42 -5.09 -7.19 5.89
CA LEU A 42 -3.97 -7.20 6.82
C LEU A 42 -3.37 -5.79 6.95
N ILE A 43 -3.17 -5.09 5.83
CA ILE A 43 -2.68 -3.71 5.83
C ILE A 43 -3.61 -2.80 6.64
N GLU A 44 -4.91 -2.89 6.39
CA GLU A 44 -5.92 -2.09 7.11
C GLU A 44 -5.92 -2.39 8.61
N THR A 45 -5.82 -3.65 8.99
CA THR A 45 -5.76 -4.07 10.38
C THR A 45 -4.54 -3.50 11.08
N LEU A 46 -3.38 -3.54 10.43
CA LEU A 46 -2.13 -3.02 10.99
C LEU A 46 -2.21 -1.51 11.20
N CYS A 47 -2.79 -0.79 10.25
CA CYS A 47 -2.98 0.66 10.39
C CYS A 47 -3.95 0.98 11.50
N ALA A 48 -5.03 0.20 11.65
CA ALA A 48 -6.00 0.39 12.73
C ALA A 48 -5.36 0.17 14.10
N ASP A 49 -4.37 -0.72 14.19
CA ASP A 49 -3.62 -0.97 15.43
C ASP A 49 -2.53 0.07 15.70
N GLY A 50 -2.45 1.11 14.88
CA GLY A 50 -1.54 2.23 15.11
C GLY A 50 -0.20 2.16 14.38
N LEU A 51 0.02 1.15 13.55
CA LEU A 51 1.24 1.06 12.75
C LEU A 51 1.19 2.06 11.60
N ALA A 52 2.26 2.82 11.41
CA ALA A 52 2.40 3.69 10.24
C ALA A 52 3.00 2.89 9.09
N LEU A 53 2.36 2.93 7.94
CA LEU A 53 2.79 2.21 6.74
C LEU A 53 3.07 3.16 5.59
N LEU A 54 4.20 2.95 4.93
CA LEU A 54 4.46 3.51 3.62
C LEU A 54 4.34 2.37 2.61
N VAL A 55 3.35 2.46 1.73
CA VAL A 55 3.11 1.43 0.72
C VAL A 55 3.48 1.99 -0.65
N ILE A 56 4.32 1.28 -1.38
CA ILE A 56 4.69 1.61 -2.75
C ILE A 56 3.94 0.64 -3.65
N SER A 57 3.11 1.16 -4.56
CA SER A 57 2.30 0.29 -5.40
C SER A 57 1.93 0.97 -6.72
N SER A 58 1.77 0.14 -7.76
CA SER A 58 1.21 0.53 -9.04
C SER A 58 -0.28 0.17 -9.15
N GLU A 59 -0.83 -0.49 -8.14
CA GLU A 59 -2.24 -0.90 -8.10
C GLU A 59 -3.11 0.24 -7.56
N LEU A 60 -3.49 1.16 -8.45
CA LEU A 60 -4.14 2.42 -8.04
C LEU A 60 -5.48 2.22 -7.33
N GLU A 61 -6.29 1.25 -7.79
CA GLU A 61 -7.58 0.97 -7.16
C GLU A 61 -7.42 0.46 -5.73
N GLU A 62 -6.39 -0.35 -5.46
CA GLU A 62 -6.10 -0.82 -4.13
C GLU A 62 -5.64 0.34 -3.23
N LEU A 63 -4.75 1.20 -3.74
CA LEU A 63 -4.25 2.35 -2.99
C LEU A 63 -5.39 3.26 -2.54
N VAL A 64 -6.31 3.58 -3.44
CA VAL A 64 -7.47 4.43 -3.12
C VAL A 64 -8.32 3.81 -2.02
N GLY A 65 -8.37 2.49 -1.94
CA GLY A 65 -9.17 1.77 -0.97
C GLY A 65 -8.66 1.86 0.46
N TYR A 66 -7.35 2.02 0.69
CA TYR A 66 -6.81 2.01 2.06
C TYR A 66 -5.87 3.16 2.40
N ALA A 67 -5.40 3.95 1.45
CA ALA A 67 -4.45 5.01 1.73
C ALA A 67 -5.12 6.22 2.41
N ASP A 68 -4.41 6.85 3.34
CA ASP A 68 -4.83 8.11 3.94
C ASP A 68 -4.45 9.29 3.06
N ARG A 69 -3.38 9.15 2.31
CA ARG A 69 -2.90 10.12 1.32
C ARG A 69 -1.98 9.40 0.36
N VAL A 70 -1.84 9.95 -0.84
CA VAL A 70 -0.97 9.40 -1.87
C VAL A 70 0.03 10.44 -2.31
N ILE A 71 1.29 10.02 -2.40
CA ILE A 71 2.38 10.85 -2.91
C ILE A 71 2.72 10.35 -4.30
N ILE A 72 2.75 11.26 -5.27
CA ILE A 72 3.10 10.94 -6.65
C ILE A 72 4.58 11.25 -6.87
N MET A 73 5.32 10.23 -7.31
CA MET A 73 6.73 10.38 -7.65
C MET A 73 6.91 10.27 -9.16
N ARG A 74 7.74 11.12 -9.73
CA ARG A 74 8.12 11.07 -11.13
C ARG A 74 9.54 11.61 -11.28
N ASP A 75 10.37 10.89 -12.05
CA ASP A 75 11.76 11.29 -12.30
C ASP A 75 12.53 11.56 -10.99
N ARG A 76 12.30 10.67 -9.99
CA ARG A 76 12.96 10.73 -8.68
C ARG A 76 12.58 11.94 -7.84
N LYS A 77 11.47 12.60 -8.17
CA LYS A 77 10.98 13.78 -7.44
C LYS A 77 9.53 13.58 -7.03
N GLN A 78 9.19 14.17 -5.90
CA GLN A 78 7.80 14.27 -5.50
C GLN A 78 7.14 15.37 -6.32
N VAL A 79 6.12 15.02 -7.12
CA VAL A 79 5.44 15.99 -7.99
C VAL A 79 4.06 16.38 -7.48
N ALA A 80 3.46 15.58 -6.60
CA ALA A 80 2.15 15.90 -6.04
C ALA A 80 1.91 15.11 -4.76
N GLU A 81 0.98 15.60 -3.94
CA GLU A 81 0.43 14.89 -2.79
C GLU A 81 -1.08 15.04 -2.84
N ILE A 82 -1.81 13.93 -2.75
CA ILE A 82 -3.27 13.90 -2.82
C ILE A 82 -3.82 13.48 -1.45
N PRO A 83 -4.50 14.38 -0.74
CA PRO A 83 -5.10 14.04 0.55
C PRO A 83 -6.34 13.15 0.38
N LEU A 84 -6.75 12.48 1.44
CA LEU A 84 -7.89 11.55 1.43
C LEU A 84 -9.15 12.17 0.83
N ALA A 85 -9.45 13.41 1.16
CA ALA A 85 -10.66 14.09 0.68
C ALA A 85 -10.73 14.22 -0.85
N GLU A 86 -9.57 14.19 -1.53
CA GLU A 86 -9.48 14.34 -2.99
C GLU A 86 -9.03 13.05 -3.68
N LEU A 87 -8.87 11.98 -2.93
CA LEU A 87 -8.25 10.75 -3.42
C LEU A 87 -9.22 9.95 -4.30
N SER A 88 -8.81 9.72 -5.54
CA SER A 88 -9.51 8.89 -6.51
C SER A 88 -8.52 8.39 -7.57
N VAL A 89 -8.89 7.33 -8.29
CA VAL A 89 -8.05 6.84 -9.39
C VAL A 89 -7.86 7.93 -10.45
N PRO A 90 -8.91 8.65 -10.91
CA PRO A 90 -8.71 9.74 -11.85
C PRO A 90 -7.79 10.84 -11.34
N ALA A 91 -7.89 11.20 -10.05
CA ALA A 91 -7.01 12.22 -9.47
C ALA A 91 -5.54 11.79 -9.51
N ILE A 92 -5.27 10.52 -9.20
CA ILE A 92 -3.91 9.97 -9.28
C ILE A 92 -3.40 10.00 -10.72
N MET A 93 -4.20 9.51 -11.66
CA MET A 93 -3.81 9.47 -13.07
C MET A 93 -3.53 10.85 -13.64
N ASN A 94 -4.36 11.83 -13.30
CA ASN A 94 -4.14 13.22 -13.73
C ASN A 94 -2.85 13.79 -13.16
N ALA A 95 -2.54 13.50 -11.91
CA ALA A 95 -1.31 13.95 -11.26
C ALA A 95 -0.07 13.32 -11.91
N ILE A 96 -0.16 12.04 -12.29
CA ILE A 96 0.93 11.33 -12.99
C ILE A 96 1.17 11.94 -14.37
N ALA A 97 0.12 12.30 -15.09
CA ALA A 97 0.20 12.82 -16.45
C ALA A 97 0.59 14.29 -16.52
N ALA A 98 0.47 15.02 -15.43
CA ALA A 98 0.72 16.46 -15.39
C ALA A 98 2.19 16.85 -15.61
#